data_738077a879c6b78d007493d40d2b58d5
#
_entry.id   738077a879c6b78d007493d40d2b58d5
#
_cell.length_a   1.000
_cell.length_b   1.000
_cell.length_c   1.000
_cell.angle_alpha   90.00
_cell.angle_beta   90.00
_cell.angle_gamma   90.00
#
_symmetry.space_group_name_H-M   'P 1'
#
loop_
_entity.id
_entity.type
_entity.pdbx_description
1 polymer ?
#
loop_
_entity_poly.entity_id
_entity_poly.type
_entity_poly.pdbx_seq_one_letter_code
_entity_poly.pdbx_strand_id
1 'polypeptide(L)'
;MRRVVIIGGGFTGTGVAIRLCASIPAALNITIIEPRSELGGGLAYGGNDPDHRVNGTHELLVLFPDDIGHFARWYDASGASEQDPDAQAASGVRYVRRSDVRRYLGETLQQALAENVHGSKVHHLRDRAVGVQRHDDELQIELASGGRVLSDLTILAFGGQRPSLPGAVSASAANHTEFIGDPFDSRAISAICRKSKVLLVGTGLTAADVVATLSRQGHRGPITAISRRGLVPQPQGDAPDVAALMQRLARPVPRFIERHGKGLSLLAAFRALRRDMAAATAEGRDLKAPFDEARDASGWLWPNFTEAEKRRFLRHLKPWYDVNRYRMVPQTGAAVAAMQDAGQLVFRVARLDGLEAKGDHLDARLVGRDRSVTREFFDTVINCTGPKTLSEAPFVSALCDQGLARRDSLGLGFDVDGLCRVVDENGKAQDGLWAFGLLTRGRFGDMTAIPQIAFRLHRSLPALGRVLANPETPSTHEVT
;
A
#
# COMPACT_ATOMS: atom_id res chain seq x y z
N MET A 1 -10.50 27.17 -16.52
CA MET A 1 -10.22 25.77 -16.15
C MET A 1 -9.74 25.74 -14.73
N ARG A 2 -10.36 24.91 -13.87
CA ARG A 2 -9.89 24.71 -12.50
C ARG A 2 -8.54 24.01 -12.48
N ARG A 3 -7.63 24.51 -11.67
CA ARG A 3 -6.29 23.92 -11.46
C ARG A 3 -6.39 22.88 -10.32
N VAL A 4 -6.26 21.62 -10.69
CA VAL A 4 -6.23 20.51 -9.74
C VAL A 4 -4.78 20.04 -9.61
N VAL A 5 -4.24 20.05 -8.40
CA VAL A 5 -2.90 19.49 -8.14
C VAL A 5 -3.03 18.19 -7.37
N ILE A 6 -2.47 17.12 -7.93
CA ILE A 6 -2.41 15.80 -7.30
C ILE A 6 -0.97 15.55 -6.87
N ILE A 7 -0.76 15.32 -5.57
CA ILE A 7 0.57 15.05 -5.02
C ILE A 7 0.72 13.56 -4.83
N GLY A 8 1.59 12.94 -5.66
CA GLY A 8 1.81 11.51 -5.78
C GLY A 8 1.14 10.90 -7.01
N GLY A 9 1.95 10.31 -7.90
CA GLY A 9 1.52 9.70 -9.16
C GLY A 9 1.52 8.17 -9.12
N GLY A 10 1.34 7.55 -7.95
CA GLY A 10 1.13 6.11 -7.82
C GLY A 10 -0.30 5.70 -8.21
N PHE A 11 -0.71 4.48 -7.84
CA PHE A 11 -2.07 3.97 -8.11
C PHE A 11 -3.15 4.99 -7.73
N THR A 12 -3.09 5.52 -6.51
CA THR A 12 -4.12 6.43 -5.99
C THR A 12 -4.20 7.71 -6.80
N GLY A 13 -3.09 8.41 -7.01
CA GLY A 13 -3.11 9.72 -7.69
C GLY A 13 -3.44 9.60 -9.18
N THR A 14 -2.89 8.59 -9.86
CA THR A 14 -3.23 8.33 -11.25
C THR A 14 -4.70 7.90 -11.39
N GLY A 15 -5.18 7.04 -10.48
CA GLY A 15 -6.59 6.64 -10.43
C GLY A 15 -7.54 7.83 -10.18
N VAL A 16 -7.15 8.77 -9.33
CA VAL A 16 -7.90 10.03 -9.14
C VAL A 16 -7.97 10.82 -10.46
N ALA A 17 -6.85 11.02 -11.14
CA ALA A 17 -6.82 11.76 -12.41
C ALA A 17 -7.71 11.09 -13.46
N ILE A 18 -7.63 9.77 -13.61
CA ILE A 18 -8.51 8.99 -14.51
C ILE A 18 -9.98 9.24 -14.18
N ARG A 19 -10.36 9.10 -12.91
CA ARG A 19 -11.76 9.24 -12.47
C ARG A 19 -12.26 10.67 -12.62
N LEU A 20 -11.41 11.68 -12.40
CA LEU A 20 -11.77 13.09 -12.64
C LEU A 20 -12.02 13.33 -14.14
N CYS A 21 -11.13 12.87 -15.01
CA CYS A 21 -11.32 13.00 -16.47
C CYS A 21 -12.57 12.28 -16.98
N ALA A 22 -12.85 11.08 -16.45
CA ALA A 22 -13.97 10.26 -16.90
C ALA A 22 -15.34 10.70 -16.34
N SER A 23 -15.37 11.36 -15.14
CA SER A 23 -16.64 11.54 -14.42
C SER A 23 -17.02 12.98 -14.16
N ILE A 24 -16.10 13.94 -14.28
CA ILE A 24 -16.41 15.35 -13.98
C ILE A 24 -16.75 16.10 -15.28
N PRO A 25 -17.98 16.65 -15.38
CA PRO A 25 -18.43 17.36 -16.58
C PRO A 25 -17.92 18.81 -16.62
N ALA A 26 -16.59 18.99 -16.48
CA ALA A 26 -15.92 20.29 -16.53
C ALA A 26 -14.49 20.14 -17.09
N ALA A 27 -14.02 21.20 -17.73
CA ALA A 27 -12.63 21.28 -18.18
C ALA A 27 -11.69 21.51 -16.99
N LEU A 28 -10.78 20.56 -16.72
CA LEU A 28 -9.83 20.61 -15.62
C LEU A 28 -8.39 20.74 -16.17
N ASN A 29 -7.56 21.51 -15.46
CA ASN A 29 -6.11 21.50 -15.64
C ASN A 29 -5.48 20.74 -14.46
N ILE A 30 -5.18 19.45 -14.67
CA ILE A 30 -4.69 18.55 -13.65
C ILE A 30 -3.18 18.47 -13.72
N THR A 31 -2.47 18.82 -12.65
CA THR A 31 -1.03 18.62 -12.51
C THR A 31 -0.75 17.50 -11.51
N ILE A 32 -0.10 16.42 -11.96
CA ILE A 32 0.34 15.34 -11.08
C ILE A 32 1.81 15.55 -10.76
N ILE A 33 2.13 15.81 -9.48
CA ILE A 33 3.50 15.95 -9.00
C ILE A 33 4.01 14.58 -8.56
N GLU A 34 4.92 13.98 -9.35
CA GLU A 34 5.51 12.66 -9.08
C GLU A 34 6.96 12.65 -9.59
N PRO A 35 7.95 12.38 -8.73
CA PRO A 35 9.37 12.41 -9.13
C PRO A 35 9.79 11.28 -10.07
N ARG A 36 9.06 10.16 -10.12
CA ARG A 36 9.35 9.05 -11.03
C ARG A 36 9.01 9.42 -12.46
N SER A 37 9.63 8.72 -13.42
CA SER A 37 9.42 8.96 -14.87
C SER A 37 8.02 8.55 -15.35
N GLU A 38 7.37 7.63 -14.69
CA GLU A 38 6.09 7.04 -15.10
C GLU A 38 5.05 7.19 -14.02
N LEU A 39 3.82 7.48 -14.43
CA LEU A 39 2.63 7.49 -13.56
C LEU A 39 2.09 6.05 -13.34
N GLY A 40 1.26 5.88 -12.34
CA GLY A 40 0.62 4.61 -12.00
C GLY A 40 1.46 3.69 -11.10
N GLY A 41 2.80 3.80 -11.17
CA GLY A 41 3.70 2.87 -10.47
C GLY A 41 3.79 3.12 -8.97
N GLY A 42 4.15 4.33 -8.58
CA GLY A 42 4.48 4.62 -7.19
C GLY A 42 5.53 3.65 -6.65
N LEU A 43 5.50 3.38 -5.34
CA LEU A 43 6.39 2.38 -4.72
C LEU A 43 5.92 0.96 -4.99
N ALA A 44 4.60 0.72 -5.01
CA ALA A 44 4.05 -0.63 -5.06
C ALA A 44 4.13 -1.30 -6.44
N TYR A 45 4.00 -0.51 -7.52
CA TYR A 45 3.89 -1.00 -8.90
C TYR A 45 4.99 -0.46 -9.82
N GLY A 46 5.94 0.30 -9.27
CA GLY A 46 7.02 0.95 -10.04
C GLY A 46 8.18 0.03 -10.41
N GLY A 47 8.29 -1.15 -9.81
CA GLY A 47 9.32 -2.14 -10.12
C GLY A 47 9.02 -2.93 -11.41
N ASN A 48 10.09 -3.45 -12.04
CA ASN A 48 10.00 -4.28 -13.25
C ASN A 48 10.38 -5.75 -12.99
N ASP A 49 10.57 -6.15 -11.73
CA ASP A 49 10.89 -7.54 -11.42
C ASP A 49 9.67 -8.43 -11.71
N PRO A 50 9.82 -9.47 -12.56
CA PRO A 50 8.70 -10.33 -12.97
C PRO A 50 8.14 -11.18 -11.83
N ASP A 51 8.91 -11.40 -10.76
CA ASP A 51 8.45 -12.15 -9.59
C ASP A 51 7.63 -11.30 -8.61
N HIS A 52 7.67 -9.98 -8.77
CA HIS A 52 6.89 -9.08 -7.93
C HIS A 52 5.44 -9.02 -8.43
N ARG A 53 4.59 -9.85 -7.85
CA ARG A 53 3.19 -9.99 -8.19
C ARG A 53 2.27 -9.21 -7.25
N VAL A 54 1.07 -8.92 -7.74
CA VAL A 54 0.02 -8.33 -6.90
C VAL A 54 -0.52 -9.38 -5.94
N ASN A 55 -0.64 -9.06 -4.66
CA ASN A 55 -1.05 -10.00 -3.60
C ASN A 55 -2.55 -10.32 -3.58
N GLY A 56 -3.28 -9.92 -4.59
CA GLY A 56 -4.68 -10.23 -4.83
C GLY A 56 -4.87 -10.75 -6.24
N THR A 57 -5.98 -11.42 -6.47
CA THR A 57 -6.33 -11.89 -7.81
C THR A 57 -6.65 -10.73 -8.73
N HIS A 58 -6.51 -10.91 -10.04
CA HIS A 58 -6.69 -9.83 -11.00
C HIS A 58 -8.13 -9.25 -11.01
N GLU A 59 -9.13 -10.02 -10.59
CA GLU A 59 -10.51 -9.55 -10.40
C GLU A 59 -10.64 -8.51 -9.27
N LEU A 60 -9.70 -8.48 -8.33
CA LEU A 60 -9.65 -7.49 -7.25
C LEU A 60 -9.00 -6.16 -7.66
N LEU A 61 -8.50 -6.05 -8.89
CA LEU A 61 -7.86 -4.83 -9.40
C LEU A 61 -8.90 -3.83 -9.91
N VAL A 62 -9.80 -3.44 -9.03
CA VAL A 62 -10.96 -2.58 -9.34
C VAL A 62 -10.54 -1.11 -9.32
N LEU A 63 -10.49 -0.45 -10.47
CA LEU A 63 -10.36 1.00 -10.60
C LEU A 63 -11.73 1.68 -10.70
N PHE A 64 -12.67 1.01 -11.37
CA PHE A 64 -14.05 1.47 -11.60
C PHE A 64 -15.02 0.57 -10.81
N PRO A 65 -15.55 1.02 -9.66
CA PRO A 65 -16.53 0.22 -8.89
C PRO A 65 -17.82 -0.11 -9.64
N ASP A 66 -18.18 0.69 -10.62
CA ASP A 66 -19.28 0.52 -11.57
C ASP A 66 -18.93 -0.40 -12.74
N ASP A 67 -17.64 -0.77 -12.89
CA ASP A 67 -17.15 -1.70 -13.90
C ASP A 67 -15.99 -2.56 -13.34
N ILE A 68 -16.31 -3.46 -12.44
CA ILE A 68 -15.34 -4.29 -11.69
C ILE A 68 -14.43 -5.10 -12.64
N GLY A 69 -14.94 -5.56 -13.80
CA GLY A 69 -14.18 -6.35 -14.78
C GLY A 69 -13.23 -5.57 -15.68
N HIS A 70 -13.13 -4.24 -15.54
CA HIS A 70 -12.36 -3.40 -16.46
C HIS A 70 -10.88 -3.82 -16.57
N PHE A 71 -10.21 -4.08 -15.44
CA PHE A 71 -8.82 -4.53 -15.46
C PHE A 71 -8.68 -5.90 -16.18
N ALA A 72 -9.55 -6.86 -15.88
CA ALA A 72 -9.47 -8.20 -16.45
C ALA A 72 -9.60 -8.17 -17.98
N ARG A 73 -10.56 -7.38 -18.50
CA ARG A 73 -10.71 -7.19 -19.95
C ARG A 73 -9.50 -6.51 -20.60
N TRP A 74 -8.95 -5.48 -19.93
CA TRP A 74 -7.72 -4.84 -20.39
C TRP A 74 -6.56 -5.85 -20.42
N TYR A 75 -6.39 -6.65 -19.37
CA TYR A 75 -5.30 -7.61 -19.23
C TYR A 75 -5.31 -8.64 -20.37
N ASP A 76 -6.49 -9.14 -20.72
CA ASP A 76 -6.65 -10.08 -21.84
C ASP A 76 -6.46 -9.39 -23.22
N ALA A 77 -7.04 -8.20 -23.40
CA ALA A 77 -6.96 -7.47 -24.67
C ALA A 77 -5.57 -6.88 -24.97
N SER A 78 -4.78 -6.57 -23.95
CA SER A 78 -3.46 -5.93 -24.09
C SER A 78 -2.32 -6.91 -24.41
N GLY A 79 -2.59 -8.21 -24.51
CA GLY A 79 -1.58 -9.27 -24.66
C GLY A 79 -0.73 -9.52 -23.39
N ALA A 80 -1.06 -8.90 -22.26
CA ALA A 80 -0.31 -9.10 -21.00
C ALA A 80 -0.46 -10.53 -20.50
N SER A 81 -1.62 -11.15 -20.69
CA SER A 81 -1.89 -12.54 -20.33
C SER A 81 -1.01 -13.53 -21.10
N GLU A 82 -0.73 -13.27 -22.36
CA GLU A 82 0.13 -14.11 -23.20
C GLU A 82 1.62 -13.99 -22.81
N GLN A 83 2.01 -12.80 -22.34
CA GLN A 83 3.39 -12.49 -21.91
C GLN A 83 3.70 -13.00 -20.49
N ASP A 84 2.69 -13.45 -19.74
CA ASP A 84 2.83 -13.93 -18.36
C ASP A 84 2.03 -15.21 -18.11
N PRO A 85 2.43 -16.35 -18.74
CA PRO A 85 1.77 -17.64 -18.54
C PRO A 85 1.77 -18.10 -17.08
N ASP A 86 2.78 -17.68 -16.31
CA ASP A 86 2.91 -18.01 -14.88
C ASP A 86 1.95 -17.21 -13.98
N ALA A 87 1.20 -16.24 -14.52
CA ALA A 87 0.20 -15.52 -13.73
C ALA A 87 -0.90 -16.43 -13.22
N GLN A 88 -1.26 -17.47 -14.00
CA GLN A 88 -2.34 -18.39 -13.67
C GLN A 88 -1.91 -19.39 -12.60
N ALA A 89 -2.61 -19.39 -11.46
CA ALA A 89 -2.47 -20.40 -10.43
C ALA A 89 -3.23 -21.69 -10.81
N ALA A 90 -2.94 -22.80 -10.15
CA ALA A 90 -3.62 -24.09 -10.35
C ALA A 90 -5.15 -24.00 -10.17
N SER A 91 -5.63 -23.06 -9.37
CA SER A 91 -7.06 -22.76 -9.18
C SER A 91 -7.73 -22.03 -10.37
N GLY A 92 -6.98 -21.67 -11.41
CA GLY A 92 -7.46 -20.91 -12.54
C GLY A 92 -7.47 -19.40 -12.39
N VAL A 93 -7.29 -18.85 -11.16
CA VAL A 93 -7.18 -17.40 -10.94
C VAL A 93 -5.79 -16.89 -11.30
N ARG A 94 -5.69 -15.61 -11.62
CA ARG A 94 -4.43 -14.99 -12.04
C ARG A 94 -3.91 -14.01 -11.00
N TYR A 95 -2.59 -14.07 -10.77
CA TYR A 95 -1.81 -13.14 -9.94
C TYR A 95 -0.82 -12.41 -10.84
N VAL A 96 -1.22 -11.24 -11.32
CA VAL A 96 -0.50 -10.48 -12.34
C VAL A 96 0.74 -9.78 -11.79
N ARG A 97 1.69 -9.45 -12.66
CA ARG A 97 2.87 -8.65 -12.29
C ARG A 97 2.47 -7.25 -11.85
N ARG A 98 3.21 -6.69 -10.92
CA ARG A 98 2.99 -5.30 -10.48
C ARG A 98 3.22 -4.30 -11.60
N SER A 99 4.12 -4.58 -12.53
CA SER A 99 4.35 -3.76 -13.72
C SER A 99 3.13 -3.64 -14.63
N ASP A 100 2.29 -4.69 -14.71
CA ASP A 100 1.08 -4.66 -15.53
C ASP A 100 0.03 -3.70 -14.97
N VAL A 101 -0.05 -3.57 -13.64
CA VAL A 101 -0.93 -2.55 -13.02
C VAL A 101 -0.48 -1.14 -13.37
N ARG A 102 0.82 -0.87 -13.38
CA ARG A 102 1.36 0.43 -13.82
C ARG A 102 1.01 0.70 -15.29
N ARG A 103 1.26 -0.27 -16.16
CA ARG A 103 0.93 -0.18 -17.60
C ARG A 103 -0.56 0.09 -17.80
N TYR A 104 -1.42 -0.68 -17.13
CA TYR A 104 -2.86 -0.47 -17.14
C TYR A 104 -3.27 0.95 -16.79
N LEU A 105 -2.73 1.48 -15.68
CA LEU A 105 -3.05 2.84 -15.25
C LEU A 105 -2.58 3.90 -16.25
N GLY A 106 -1.41 3.72 -16.85
CA GLY A 106 -0.89 4.62 -17.88
C GLY A 106 -1.76 4.64 -19.13
N GLU A 107 -2.11 3.46 -19.66
CA GLU A 107 -2.97 3.33 -20.84
C GLU A 107 -4.40 3.81 -20.55
N THR A 108 -4.96 3.49 -19.40
CA THR A 108 -6.29 3.96 -18.99
C THR A 108 -6.35 5.49 -18.82
N LEU A 109 -5.26 6.12 -18.34
CA LEU A 109 -5.20 7.58 -18.27
C LEU A 109 -5.20 8.20 -19.68
N GLN A 110 -4.44 7.65 -20.60
CA GLN A 110 -4.42 8.12 -21.99
C GLN A 110 -5.80 7.95 -22.64
N GLN A 111 -6.45 6.82 -22.43
CA GLN A 111 -7.80 6.59 -22.92
C GLN A 111 -8.80 7.59 -22.33
N ALA A 112 -8.80 7.79 -21.00
CA ALA A 112 -9.69 8.73 -20.33
C ALA A 112 -9.51 10.17 -20.84
N LEU A 113 -8.28 10.55 -21.22
CA LEU A 113 -8.00 11.86 -21.84
C LEU A 113 -8.52 11.94 -23.27
N ALA A 114 -8.33 10.90 -24.05
CA ALA A 114 -8.81 10.85 -25.45
C ALA A 114 -10.35 10.89 -25.54
N GLU A 115 -11.03 10.26 -24.59
CA GLU A 115 -12.49 10.22 -24.51
C GLU A 115 -13.10 11.45 -23.78
N ASN A 116 -12.27 12.30 -23.16
CA ASN A 116 -12.75 13.44 -22.39
C ASN A 116 -13.29 14.56 -23.29
N VAL A 117 -14.59 14.64 -23.41
CA VAL A 117 -15.29 15.65 -24.23
C VAL A 117 -15.25 17.07 -23.66
N HIS A 118 -14.86 17.24 -22.39
CA HIS A 118 -14.80 18.52 -21.69
C HIS A 118 -13.47 19.25 -21.85
N GLY A 119 -12.47 18.62 -22.50
CA GLY A 119 -11.17 19.23 -22.77
C GLY A 119 -10.25 19.33 -21.56
N SER A 120 -10.38 18.43 -20.59
CA SER A 120 -9.46 18.36 -19.45
C SER A 120 -8.05 18.02 -19.93
N LYS A 121 -7.04 18.55 -19.23
CA LYS A 121 -5.61 18.29 -19.50
C LYS A 121 -4.94 17.70 -18.27
N VAL A 122 -4.02 16.77 -18.47
CA VAL A 122 -3.19 16.20 -17.40
C VAL A 122 -1.71 16.44 -17.72
N HIS A 123 -1.00 17.05 -16.78
CA HIS A 123 0.42 17.32 -16.85
C HIS A 123 1.15 16.52 -15.78
N HIS A 124 2.13 15.71 -16.17
CA HIS A 124 3.04 15.05 -15.23
C HIS A 124 4.22 15.99 -14.96
N LEU A 125 4.28 16.51 -13.73
CA LEU A 125 5.40 17.31 -13.26
C LEU A 125 6.38 16.41 -12.49
N ARG A 126 7.54 16.15 -13.09
CA ARG A 126 8.58 15.27 -12.52
C ARG A 126 9.37 15.97 -11.44
N ASP A 127 8.70 16.17 -10.30
CA ASP A 127 9.29 16.88 -9.15
C ASP A 127 8.67 16.33 -7.84
N ARG A 128 9.09 16.89 -6.74
CA ARG A 128 8.61 16.56 -5.38
C ARG A 128 8.05 17.80 -4.73
N ALA A 129 6.82 17.71 -4.21
CA ALA A 129 6.26 18.73 -3.32
C ALA A 129 7.00 18.69 -1.97
N VAL A 130 7.49 19.85 -1.52
CA VAL A 130 8.27 19.97 -0.27
C VAL A 130 7.67 20.98 0.70
N GLY A 131 6.88 21.94 0.22
CA GLY A 131 6.25 22.98 1.01
C GLY A 131 4.88 23.38 0.43
N VAL A 132 4.11 24.09 1.22
CA VAL A 132 2.81 24.62 0.83
C VAL A 132 2.59 25.96 1.52
N GLN A 133 1.94 26.90 0.84
CA GLN A 133 1.49 28.17 1.40
C GLN A 133 0.05 28.42 0.98
N ARG A 134 -0.75 29.01 1.84
CA ARG A 134 -2.10 29.46 1.50
C ARG A 134 -2.04 30.91 1.00
N HIS A 135 -2.69 31.15 -0.13
CA HIS A 135 -2.94 32.47 -0.68
C HIS A 135 -4.43 32.60 -0.94
N ASP A 136 -5.13 33.29 -0.08
CA ASP A 136 -6.60 33.41 -0.09
C ASP A 136 -7.26 32.00 -0.14
N ASP A 137 -7.98 31.69 -1.20
CA ASP A 137 -8.67 30.42 -1.41
C ASP A 137 -7.83 29.40 -2.17
N GLU A 138 -6.59 29.73 -2.54
CA GLU A 138 -5.68 28.91 -3.32
C GLU A 138 -4.53 28.35 -2.46
N LEU A 139 -3.99 27.23 -2.89
CA LEU A 139 -2.75 26.69 -2.33
C LEU A 139 -1.61 26.87 -3.33
N GLN A 140 -0.49 27.37 -2.88
CA GLN A 140 0.77 27.39 -3.60
C GLN A 140 1.66 26.24 -3.11
N ILE A 141 1.92 25.29 -4.00
CA ILE A 141 2.75 24.11 -3.69
C ILE A 141 4.18 24.42 -4.09
N GLU A 142 5.11 24.28 -3.15
CA GLU A 142 6.56 24.46 -3.38
C GLU A 142 7.20 23.15 -3.79
N LEU A 143 8.07 23.21 -4.77
CA LEU A 143 8.74 22.07 -5.38
C LEU A 143 10.21 21.98 -4.93
N ALA A 144 10.75 20.77 -4.92
CA ALA A 144 12.15 20.54 -4.58
C ALA A 144 13.13 21.22 -5.56
N SER A 145 12.73 21.46 -6.82
CA SER A 145 13.49 22.24 -7.80
C SER A 145 13.49 23.75 -7.54
N GLY A 146 12.72 24.25 -6.55
CA GLY A 146 12.50 25.66 -6.29
C GLY A 146 11.32 26.28 -7.05
N GLY A 147 10.67 25.53 -7.93
CA GLY A 147 9.44 25.96 -8.63
C GLY A 147 8.22 26.00 -7.71
N ARG A 148 7.14 26.59 -8.21
CA ARG A 148 5.85 26.71 -7.48
C ARG A 148 4.70 26.40 -8.41
N VAL A 149 3.64 25.77 -7.87
CA VAL A 149 2.40 25.42 -8.59
C VAL A 149 1.21 25.91 -7.80
N LEU A 150 0.35 26.69 -8.44
CA LEU A 150 -0.91 27.15 -7.85
C LEU A 150 -2.02 26.11 -8.03
N SER A 151 -2.84 25.95 -7.03
CA SER A 151 -3.92 24.95 -6.97
C SER A 151 -5.20 25.53 -6.40
N ASP A 152 -6.30 25.35 -7.14
CA ASP A 152 -7.65 25.63 -6.67
C ASP A 152 -8.20 24.45 -5.84
N LEU A 153 -7.71 23.22 -6.13
CA LEU A 153 -8.02 22.00 -5.39
C LEU A 153 -6.79 21.08 -5.36
N THR A 154 -6.34 20.77 -4.15
CA THR A 154 -5.18 19.89 -3.94
C THR A 154 -5.64 18.53 -3.45
N ILE A 155 -5.12 17.46 -4.07
CA ILE A 155 -5.40 16.08 -3.71
C ILE A 155 -4.12 15.40 -3.25
N LEU A 156 -4.08 14.96 -2.01
CA LEU A 156 -2.98 14.24 -1.40
C LEU A 156 -3.16 12.74 -1.69
N ALA A 157 -2.32 12.20 -2.55
CA ALA A 157 -2.35 10.79 -2.98
C ALA A 157 -0.99 10.10 -2.85
N PHE A 158 -0.08 10.71 -2.09
CA PHE A 158 1.22 10.12 -1.83
C PHE A 158 1.14 9.08 -0.69
N GLY A 159 2.01 8.09 -0.76
CA GLY A 159 2.08 7.01 0.21
C GLY A 159 3.47 6.41 0.18
N GLY A 160 3.64 5.23 0.79
CA GLY A 160 4.82 4.40 0.64
C GLY A 160 6.15 5.16 0.59
N GLN A 161 6.71 5.51 1.75
CA GLN A 161 8.08 6.02 1.79
C GLN A 161 9.05 4.83 1.72
N ARG A 162 10.27 5.07 1.20
CA ARG A 162 11.35 4.09 1.29
C ARG A 162 11.52 3.63 2.74
N PRO A 163 11.96 2.38 2.99
CA PRO A 163 12.23 1.92 4.33
C PRO A 163 13.18 2.88 5.06
N SER A 164 12.90 3.17 6.33
CA SER A 164 13.88 3.88 7.16
C SER A 164 15.03 2.94 7.48
N LEU A 165 16.22 3.49 7.62
CA LEU A 165 17.34 2.73 8.18
C LEU A 165 16.97 2.29 9.60
N PRO A 166 17.07 0.98 9.92
CA PRO A 166 16.97 0.56 11.31
C PRO A 166 18.02 1.29 12.17
N GLY A 167 17.62 1.77 13.34
CA GLY A 167 18.55 2.52 14.22
C GLY A 167 19.80 1.74 14.65
N ALA A 168 19.83 0.43 14.40
CA ALA A 168 20.97 -0.44 14.62
C ALA A 168 22.02 -0.40 13.51
N VAL A 169 21.75 0.26 12.37
CA VAL A 169 22.68 0.33 11.23
C VAL A 169 23.60 1.51 11.43
N SER A 170 24.92 1.24 11.56
CA SER A 170 25.94 2.30 11.64
C SER A 170 26.08 3.06 10.32
N ALA A 171 26.69 4.25 10.38
CA ALA A 171 26.97 5.02 9.18
C ALA A 171 27.92 4.27 8.22
N SER A 172 28.88 3.51 8.75
CA SER A 172 29.78 2.69 7.93
C SER A 172 29.03 1.59 7.18
N ALA A 173 28.11 0.90 7.85
CA ALA A 173 27.29 -0.12 7.20
C ALA A 173 26.29 0.48 6.21
N ALA A 174 25.66 1.63 6.51
CA ALA A 174 24.70 2.28 5.63
C ALA A 174 25.31 2.72 4.30
N ASN A 175 26.62 3.04 4.28
CA ASN A 175 27.37 3.45 3.09
C ASN A 175 28.12 2.29 2.41
N HIS A 176 28.01 1.08 2.93
CA HIS A 176 28.64 -0.11 2.35
C HIS A 176 27.89 -0.60 1.12
N THR A 177 28.61 -0.99 0.07
CA THR A 177 28.02 -1.45 -1.22
C THR A 177 27.11 -2.66 -1.06
N GLU A 178 27.40 -3.52 -0.11
CA GLU A 178 26.67 -4.75 0.17
C GLU A 178 25.47 -4.53 1.15
N PHE A 179 25.23 -3.30 1.59
CA PHE A 179 24.01 -2.95 2.32
C PHE A 179 22.95 -2.39 1.38
N ILE A 180 21.89 -3.14 1.16
CA ILE A 180 20.77 -2.73 0.32
C ILE A 180 19.67 -2.13 1.18
N GLY A 181 19.65 -0.80 1.26
CA GLY A 181 18.68 -0.04 2.06
C GLY A 181 17.28 0.02 1.42
N ASP A 182 17.20 -0.08 0.11
CA ASP A 182 15.94 -0.10 -0.66
C ASP A 182 15.75 -1.47 -1.34
N PRO A 183 14.91 -2.35 -0.82
CA PRO A 183 14.68 -3.69 -1.39
C PRO A 183 13.94 -3.67 -2.74
N PHE A 184 13.46 -2.50 -3.17
CA PHE A 184 12.85 -2.29 -4.50
C PHE A 184 13.85 -1.83 -5.56
N ASP A 185 15.10 -1.65 -5.20
CA ASP A 185 16.20 -1.43 -6.16
C ASP A 185 16.57 -2.75 -6.85
N SER A 186 15.92 -3.01 -7.98
CA SER A 186 16.10 -4.23 -8.76
C SER A 186 17.54 -4.40 -9.26
N ARG A 187 18.29 -3.31 -9.46
CA ARG A 187 19.69 -3.37 -9.88
C ARG A 187 20.58 -3.88 -8.76
N ALA A 188 20.38 -3.33 -7.54
CA ALA A 188 21.12 -3.78 -6.37
C ALA A 188 20.82 -5.25 -6.05
N ILE A 189 19.54 -5.66 -6.09
CA ILE A 189 19.16 -7.07 -5.86
C ILE A 189 19.75 -7.99 -6.96
N SER A 190 19.74 -7.56 -8.22
CA SER A 190 20.29 -8.36 -9.33
C SER A 190 21.81 -8.49 -9.29
N ALA A 191 22.51 -7.57 -8.64
CA ALA A 191 23.96 -7.62 -8.48
C ALA A 191 24.47 -8.57 -7.39
N ILE A 192 23.58 -9.10 -6.54
CA ILE A 192 23.94 -10.00 -5.44
C ILE A 192 24.62 -11.27 -6.00
N CYS A 193 25.80 -11.58 -5.49
CA CYS A 193 26.50 -12.80 -5.88
C CYS A 193 25.68 -14.04 -5.48
N ARG A 194 25.58 -15.02 -6.39
CA ARG A 194 24.76 -16.23 -6.16
C ARG A 194 25.20 -17.10 -4.98
N LYS A 195 26.40 -16.89 -4.46
CA LYS A 195 26.94 -17.62 -3.31
C LYS A 195 26.96 -16.81 -2.02
N SER A 196 26.57 -15.54 -2.06
CA SER A 196 26.59 -14.65 -0.90
C SER A 196 25.75 -15.20 0.25
N LYS A 197 26.26 -15.05 1.46
CA LYS A 197 25.49 -15.22 2.68
C LYS A 197 24.65 -13.96 2.92
N VAL A 198 23.33 -14.07 2.83
CA VAL A 198 22.40 -12.95 2.83
C VAL A 198 21.62 -12.84 4.14
N LEU A 199 21.52 -11.63 4.71
CA LEU A 199 20.62 -11.31 5.80
C LEU A 199 19.46 -10.44 5.30
N LEU A 200 18.22 -10.91 5.50
CA LEU A 200 17.01 -10.12 5.30
C LEU A 200 16.53 -9.58 6.65
N VAL A 201 16.50 -8.27 6.80
CA VAL A 201 15.98 -7.62 8.02
C VAL A 201 14.50 -7.35 7.84
N GLY A 202 13.68 -8.28 8.26
CA GLY A 202 12.24 -8.35 8.05
C GLY A 202 11.82 -9.68 7.40
N THR A 203 10.61 -10.15 7.74
CA THR A 203 10.05 -11.43 7.24
C THR A 203 8.68 -11.24 6.57
N GLY A 204 8.36 -10.00 6.17
CA GLY A 204 7.12 -9.66 5.49
C GLY A 204 7.14 -9.97 3.99
N LEU A 205 6.10 -9.52 3.27
CA LEU A 205 6.01 -9.75 1.82
C LEU A 205 7.20 -9.18 1.04
N THR A 206 7.80 -8.08 1.49
CA THR A 206 9.01 -7.52 0.86
C THR A 206 10.17 -8.52 0.90
N ALA A 207 10.35 -9.23 2.03
CA ALA A 207 11.37 -10.26 2.13
C ALA A 207 11.02 -11.48 1.25
N ALA A 208 9.74 -11.85 1.16
CA ALA A 208 9.28 -12.92 0.29
C ALA A 208 9.48 -12.58 -1.20
N ASP A 209 9.23 -11.35 -1.61
CA ASP A 209 9.50 -10.86 -2.97
C ASP A 209 11.02 -10.96 -3.29
N VAL A 210 11.89 -10.52 -2.36
CA VAL A 210 13.36 -10.64 -2.52
C VAL A 210 13.78 -12.11 -2.63
N VAL A 211 13.21 -13.01 -1.81
CA VAL A 211 13.49 -14.45 -1.88
C VAL A 211 13.08 -15.02 -3.24
N ALA A 212 11.91 -14.63 -3.77
CA ALA A 212 11.46 -15.08 -5.10
C ALA A 212 12.43 -14.61 -6.20
N THR A 213 12.86 -13.34 -6.16
CA THR A 213 13.87 -12.81 -7.09
C THR A 213 15.19 -13.57 -7.01
N LEU A 214 15.72 -13.80 -5.80
CA LEU A 214 16.97 -14.55 -5.60
C LEU A 214 16.83 -16.01 -6.08
N SER A 215 15.69 -16.65 -5.84
CA SER A 215 15.38 -18.00 -6.32
C SER A 215 15.46 -18.08 -7.85
N ARG A 216 14.76 -17.18 -8.56
CA ARG A 216 14.79 -17.10 -10.04
C ARG A 216 16.21 -16.86 -10.57
N GLN A 217 17.01 -16.05 -9.87
CA GLN A 217 18.41 -15.78 -10.25
C GLN A 217 19.36 -16.97 -9.98
N GLY A 218 18.85 -18.05 -9.39
CA GLY A 218 19.65 -19.23 -9.06
C GLY A 218 20.64 -18.98 -7.91
N HIS A 219 20.22 -18.19 -6.92
CA HIS A 219 21.01 -17.99 -5.71
C HIS A 219 21.16 -19.31 -4.94
N ARG A 220 22.36 -19.58 -4.42
CA ARG A 220 22.74 -20.82 -3.75
C ARG A 220 23.35 -20.62 -2.37
N GLY A 221 23.67 -19.37 -2.00
CA GLY A 221 24.18 -19.02 -0.68
C GLY A 221 23.08 -19.13 0.39
N PRO A 222 23.45 -19.23 1.68
CA PRO A 222 22.47 -19.26 2.76
C PRO A 222 21.79 -17.91 2.95
N ILE A 223 20.47 -17.93 3.17
CA ILE A 223 19.64 -16.75 3.44
C ILE A 223 19.07 -16.84 4.85
N THR A 224 19.32 -15.86 5.68
CA THR A 224 18.70 -15.72 7.00
C THR A 224 17.74 -14.54 7.00
N ALA A 225 16.46 -14.77 7.24
CA ALA A 225 15.46 -13.72 7.39
C ALA A 225 15.07 -13.56 8.86
N ILE A 226 15.19 -12.35 9.41
CA ILE A 226 14.95 -12.09 10.82
C ILE A 226 13.76 -11.18 11.06
N SER A 227 13.00 -11.47 12.12
CA SER A 227 12.01 -10.54 12.67
C SER A 227 11.81 -10.77 14.17
N ARG A 228 11.33 -9.72 14.84
CA ARG A 228 11.13 -9.73 16.32
C ARG A 228 10.14 -10.79 16.81
N ARG A 229 9.22 -11.23 15.97
CA ARG A 229 8.14 -12.18 16.30
C ARG A 229 8.20 -13.48 15.53
N GLY A 230 9.05 -13.61 14.52
CA GLY A 230 9.12 -14.77 13.64
C GLY A 230 7.87 -14.98 12.78
N LEU A 231 7.02 -13.95 12.65
CA LEU A 231 5.82 -14.05 11.84
C LEU A 231 6.18 -13.93 10.36
N VAL A 232 5.68 -14.87 9.56
CA VAL A 232 5.83 -14.92 8.11
C VAL A 232 4.44 -14.79 7.48
N PRO A 233 4.27 -14.07 6.36
CA PRO A 233 3.00 -14.03 5.65
C PRO A 233 2.52 -15.42 5.30
N GLN A 234 1.22 -15.66 5.48
CA GLN A 234 0.64 -16.94 5.11
C GLN A 234 0.61 -17.09 3.58
N PRO A 235 0.77 -18.29 3.02
CA PRO A 235 0.52 -18.49 1.60
C PRO A 235 -0.98 -18.25 1.29
N GLN A 236 -1.28 -17.77 0.09
CA GLN A 236 -2.65 -17.83 -0.41
C GLN A 236 -3.09 -19.30 -0.41
N GLY A 237 -4.27 -19.58 0.08
CA GLY A 237 -4.87 -20.89 -0.09
C GLY A 237 -5.39 -21.06 -1.51
N ASP A 238 -6.13 -22.13 -1.71
CA ASP A 238 -6.91 -22.29 -2.92
C ASP A 238 -7.73 -21.02 -3.11
N ALA A 239 -7.61 -20.42 -4.28
CA ALA A 239 -8.31 -19.19 -4.53
C ALA A 239 -9.82 -19.48 -4.52
N PRO A 240 -10.63 -18.58 -3.96
CA PRO A 240 -12.07 -18.71 -4.05
C PRO A 240 -12.47 -18.72 -5.54
N ASP A 241 -13.49 -19.47 -5.84
CA ASP A 241 -14.20 -19.32 -7.11
C ASP A 241 -14.49 -17.84 -7.38
N VAL A 242 -14.23 -17.40 -8.61
CA VAL A 242 -14.45 -16.00 -9.03
C VAL A 242 -15.88 -15.55 -8.74
N ALA A 243 -16.88 -16.42 -8.98
CA ALA A 243 -18.27 -16.11 -8.68
C ALA A 243 -18.51 -15.88 -7.18
N ALA A 244 -17.92 -16.70 -6.32
CA ALA A 244 -17.99 -16.52 -4.86
C ALA A 244 -17.30 -15.23 -4.41
N LEU A 245 -16.18 -14.86 -5.04
CA LEU A 245 -15.48 -13.60 -4.78
C LEU A 245 -16.34 -12.39 -5.18
N MET A 246 -16.96 -12.42 -6.37
CA MET A 246 -17.84 -11.35 -6.84
C MET A 246 -19.09 -11.21 -5.96
N GLN A 247 -19.71 -12.32 -5.56
CA GLN A 247 -20.81 -12.30 -4.61
C GLN A 247 -20.40 -11.69 -3.26
N ARG A 248 -19.20 -11.99 -2.79
CA ARG A 248 -18.67 -11.41 -1.54
C ARG A 248 -18.46 -9.91 -1.64
N LEU A 249 -17.92 -9.42 -2.75
CA LEU A 249 -17.70 -7.98 -3.00
C LEU A 249 -19.01 -7.21 -3.19
N ALA A 250 -20.01 -7.83 -3.80
CA ALA A 250 -21.31 -7.24 -4.05
C ALA A 250 -22.23 -7.19 -2.80
N ARG A 251 -21.84 -7.84 -1.69
CA ARG A 251 -22.65 -7.82 -0.47
C ARG A 251 -22.73 -6.41 0.13
N PRO A 252 -23.93 -5.88 0.39
CA PRO A 252 -24.09 -4.59 1.04
C PRO A 252 -23.59 -4.60 2.49
N VAL A 253 -23.70 -5.77 3.17
CA VAL A 253 -23.22 -5.97 4.55
C VAL A 253 -22.31 -7.20 4.58
N PRO A 254 -21.10 -7.13 5.15
CA PRO A 254 -20.21 -8.28 5.31
C PRO A 254 -20.84 -9.36 6.20
N ARG A 255 -20.62 -10.64 5.89
CA ARG A 255 -21.15 -11.78 6.66
C ARG A 255 -20.81 -11.73 8.17
N PHE A 256 -19.62 -11.26 8.49
CA PHE A 256 -19.21 -11.10 9.89
C PHE A 256 -20.12 -10.10 10.63
N ILE A 257 -20.48 -9.00 9.97
CA ILE A 257 -21.37 -7.98 10.53
C ILE A 257 -22.81 -8.51 10.65
N GLU A 258 -23.27 -9.27 9.66
CA GLU A 258 -24.59 -9.92 9.71
C GLU A 258 -24.73 -10.83 10.94
N ARG A 259 -23.67 -11.63 11.25
CA ARG A 259 -23.67 -12.57 12.39
C ARG A 259 -23.47 -11.91 13.75
N HIS A 260 -22.62 -10.89 13.81
CA HIS A 260 -22.13 -10.39 15.10
C HIS A 260 -22.47 -8.92 15.37
N GLY A 261 -23.04 -8.20 14.39
CA GLY A 261 -23.36 -6.78 14.50
C GLY A 261 -22.19 -5.85 14.26
N LYS A 262 -22.49 -4.57 14.02
CA LYS A 262 -21.49 -3.52 13.70
C LYS A 262 -20.90 -2.82 14.93
N GLY A 263 -21.60 -2.81 16.06
CA GLY A 263 -21.23 -2.06 17.28
C GLY A 263 -20.30 -2.82 18.24
N LEU A 264 -19.48 -3.73 17.73
CA LEU A 264 -18.57 -4.52 18.56
C LEU A 264 -17.39 -3.69 19.05
N SER A 265 -17.03 -3.86 20.33
CA SER A 265 -15.70 -3.46 20.81
C SER A 265 -14.60 -4.33 20.18
N LEU A 266 -13.34 -3.89 20.21
CA LEU A 266 -12.22 -4.68 19.73
C LEU A 266 -12.15 -6.07 20.38
N LEU A 267 -12.38 -6.15 21.69
CA LEU A 267 -12.35 -7.42 22.41
C LEU A 267 -13.51 -8.34 21.99
N ALA A 268 -14.70 -7.79 21.78
CA ALA A 268 -15.87 -8.55 21.34
C ALA A 268 -15.67 -9.07 19.90
N ALA A 269 -15.14 -8.23 18.99
CA ALA A 269 -14.82 -8.62 17.62
C ALA A 269 -13.75 -9.73 17.57
N PHE A 270 -12.71 -9.62 18.40
CA PHE A 270 -11.66 -10.65 18.51
C PHE A 270 -12.22 -11.98 19.05
N ARG A 271 -13.09 -11.94 20.08
CA ARG A 271 -13.75 -13.13 20.61
C ARG A 271 -14.70 -13.77 19.58
N ALA A 272 -15.43 -12.96 18.79
CA ALA A 272 -16.28 -13.42 17.71
C ALA A 272 -15.47 -14.16 16.64
N LEU A 273 -14.38 -13.55 16.16
CA LEU A 273 -13.48 -14.19 15.21
C LEU A 273 -12.91 -15.52 15.73
N ARG A 274 -12.49 -15.58 16.99
CA ARG A 274 -12.00 -16.84 17.58
C ARG A 274 -13.07 -17.94 17.64
N ARG A 275 -14.33 -17.60 17.92
CA ARG A 275 -15.45 -18.57 17.88
C ARG A 275 -15.69 -19.07 16.47
N ASP A 276 -15.70 -18.16 15.47
CA ASP A 276 -15.86 -18.54 14.07
C ASP A 276 -14.72 -19.46 13.58
N MET A 277 -13.48 -19.16 13.99
CA MET A 277 -12.33 -20.02 13.68
C MET A 277 -12.42 -21.39 14.36
N ALA A 278 -12.85 -21.45 15.64
CA ALA A 278 -13.04 -22.72 16.34
C ALA A 278 -14.14 -23.57 15.71
N ALA A 279 -15.24 -22.95 15.28
CA ALA A 279 -16.32 -23.64 14.55
C ALA A 279 -15.81 -24.17 13.20
N ALA A 280 -15.05 -23.37 12.46
CA ALA A 280 -14.45 -23.82 11.20
C ALA A 280 -13.49 -25.01 11.39
N THR A 281 -12.68 -24.98 12.48
CA THR A 281 -11.81 -26.11 12.83
C THR A 281 -12.61 -27.38 13.12
N ALA A 282 -13.68 -27.27 13.92
CA ALA A 282 -14.52 -28.43 14.27
C ALA A 282 -15.23 -29.04 13.05
N GLU A 283 -15.51 -28.22 12.03
CA GLU A 283 -16.14 -28.62 10.78
C GLU A 283 -15.13 -29.00 9.67
N GLY A 284 -13.83 -29.00 9.95
CA GLY A 284 -12.78 -29.27 8.98
C GLY A 284 -12.68 -28.24 7.85
N ARG A 285 -13.21 -27.04 8.03
CA ARG A 285 -13.17 -25.94 7.06
C ARG A 285 -11.85 -25.14 7.15
N ASP A 286 -11.48 -24.49 6.06
CA ASP A 286 -10.31 -23.60 6.00
C ASP A 286 -10.47 -22.42 6.98
N LEU A 287 -9.48 -22.23 7.86
CA LEU A 287 -9.42 -21.13 8.83
C LEU A 287 -9.24 -19.75 8.20
N LYS A 288 -8.88 -19.68 6.93
CA LYS A 288 -8.75 -18.42 6.20
C LYS A 288 -10.12 -17.77 5.97
N ALA A 289 -11.19 -18.56 5.77
CA ALA A 289 -12.50 -18.03 5.48
C ALA A 289 -13.07 -17.16 6.61
N PRO A 290 -13.10 -17.57 7.91
CA PRO A 290 -13.53 -16.70 9.01
C PRO A 290 -12.69 -15.42 9.14
N PHE A 291 -11.37 -15.52 8.91
CA PHE A 291 -10.50 -14.35 8.93
C PHE A 291 -10.85 -13.38 7.79
N ASP A 292 -11.10 -13.89 6.59
CA ASP A 292 -11.45 -13.07 5.42
C ASP A 292 -12.79 -12.35 5.60
N GLU A 293 -13.77 -13.00 6.22
CA GLU A 293 -15.06 -12.38 6.56
C GLU A 293 -14.89 -11.25 7.59
N ALA A 294 -14.05 -11.44 8.62
CA ALA A 294 -13.72 -10.40 9.59
C ALA A 294 -12.91 -9.25 8.97
N ARG A 295 -12.01 -9.55 8.03
CA ARG A 295 -11.28 -8.55 7.26
C ARG A 295 -12.23 -7.70 6.41
N ASP A 296 -13.19 -8.30 5.73
CA ASP A 296 -14.18 -7.58 4.92
C ASP A 296 -15.03 -6.64 5.78
N ALA A 297 -15.22 -6.99 7.05
CA ALA A 297 -15.90 -6.17 8.04
C ALA A 297 -15.05 -5.02 8.61
N SER A 298 -13.75 -4.93 8.28
CA SER A 298 -12.83 -3.97 8.89
C SER A 298 -13.29 -2.51 8.74
N GLY A 299 -13.83 -2.13 7.58
CA GLY A 299 -14.36 -0.79 7.33
C GLY A 299 -15.62 -0.44 8.14
N TRP A 300 -16.32 -1.45 8.69
CA TRP A 300 -17.46 -1.32 9.58
C TRP A 300 -17.06 -1.30 11.06
N LEU A 301 -16.04 -2.07 11.41
CA LEU A 301 -15.57 -2.23 12.79
C LEU A 301 -14.64 -1.09 13.22
N TRP A 302 -13.70 -0.71 12.36
CA TRP A 302 -12.68 0.29 12.68
C TRP A 302 -13.24 1.65 13.13
N PRO A 303 -14.24 2.25 12.46
CA PRO A 303 -14.82 3.52 12.90
C PRO A 303 -15.47 3.46 14.30
N ASN A 304 -15.97 2.27 14.68
CA ASN A 304 -16.64 2.06 15.97
C ASN A 304 -15.69 1.77 17.13
N PHE A 305 -14.42 1.44 16.86
CA PHE A 305 -13.44 1.26 17.91
C PHE A 305 -13.06 2.60 18.53
N THR A 306 -12.98 2.62 19.85
CA THR A 306 -12.41 3.76 20.58
C THR A 306 -10.94 3.96 20.19
N GLU A 307 -10.40 5.14 20.42
CA GLU A 307 -8.98 5.41 20.16
C GLU A 307 -8.05 4.47 20.94
N ALA A 308 -8.38 4.19 22.20
CA ALA A 308 -7.64 3.24 23.02
C ALA A 308 -7.63 1.83 22.41
N GLU A 309 -8.76 1.37 21.88
CA GLU A 309 -8.87 0.08 21.19
C GLU A 309 -8.07 0.05 19.88
N LYS A 310 -8.15 1.12 19.09
CA LYS A 310 -7.33 1.26 17.87
C LYS A 310 -5.83 1.20 18.20
N ARG A 311 -5.37 1.93 19.22
CA ARG A 311 -3.98 1.87 19.70
C ARG A 311 -3.60 0.47 20.19
N ARG A 312 -4.50 -0.22 20.91
CA ARG A 312 -4.28 -1.60 21.36
C ARG A 312 -4.17 -2.56 20.18
N PHE A 313 -5.05 -2.44 19.17
CA PHE A 313 -4.97 -3.22 17.94
C PHE A 313 -3.63 -3.02 17.22
N LEU A 314 -3.24 -1.77 16.99
CA LEU A 314 -1.99 -1.44 16.30
C LEU A 314 -0.76 -2.00 17.01
N ARG A 315 -0.76 -1.96 18.36
CA ARG A 315 0.37 -2.43 19.17
C ARG A 315 0.47 -3.95 19.25
N HIS A 316 -0.66 -4.64 19.41
CA HIS A 316 -0.67 -6.05 19.78
C HIS A 316 -1.19 -7.00 18.71
N LEU A 317 -2.21 -6.61 17.96
CA LEU A 317 -2.90 -7.48 17.01
C LEU A 317 -2.46 -7.26 15.56
N LYS A 318 -2.06 -6.03 15.20
CA LYS A 318 -1.70 -5.69 13.82
C LYS A 318 -0.68 -6.64 13.19
N PRO A 319 0.44 -7.06 13.83
CA PRO A 319 1.37 -7.99 13.21
C PRO A 319 0.75 -9.35 12.85
N TRP A 320 -0.16 -9.86 13.68
CA TRP A 320 -0.92 -11.08 13.41
C TRP A 320 -1.95 -10.88 12.31
N TYR A 321 -2.63 -9.72 12.31
CA TYR A 321 -3.53 -9.33 11.24
C TYR A 321 -2.79 -9.24 9.90
N ASP A 322 -1.64 -8.58 9.87
CA ASP A 322 -0.88 -8.34 8.64
C ASP A 322 -0.45 -9.65 7.95
N VAL A 323 0.06 -10.64 8.67
CA VAL A 323 0.52 -11.91 8.06
C VAL A 323 -0.63 -12.77 7.53
N ASN A 324 -1.85 -12.59 8.05
CA ASN A 324 -3.04 -13.26 7.55
C ASN A 324 -3.73 -12.45 6.44
N ARG A 325 -3.56 -11.12 6.44
CA ARG A 325 -4.15 -10.19 5.48
C ARG A 325 -3.34 -10.08 4.19
N TYR A 326 -2.03 -9.94 4.33
CA TYR A 326 -1.08 -9.78 3.24
C TYR A 326 -0.40 -11.12 2.99
N ARG A 327 -1.07 -11.98 2.21
CA ARG A 327 -0.61 -13.34 1.92
C ARG A 327 0.35 -13.36 0.74
N MET A 328 1.26 -14.32 0.74
CA MET A 328 2.12 -14.61 -0.42
C MET A 328 1.26 -15.19 -1.54
N VAL A 329 1.43 -14.73 -2.75
CA VAL A 329 0.85 -15.37 -3.94
C VAL A 329 1.44 -16.75 -4.14
N PRO A 330 0.75 -17.69 -4.81
CA PRO A 330 1.22 -19.06 -4.97
C PRO A 330 2.65 -19.18 -5.49
N GLN A 331 3.01 -18.37 -6.48
CA GLN A 331 4.35 -18.36 -7.08
C GLN A 331 5.44 -17.97 -6.07
N THR A 332 5.24 -16.87 -5.34
CA THR A 332 6.17 -16.42 -4.28
C THR A 332 6.21 -17.44 -3.14
N GLY A 333 5.05 -17.99 -2.74
CA GLY A 333 4.96 -19.01 -1.71
C GLY A 333 5.73 -20.28 -2.07
N ALA A 334 5.64 -20.73 -3.32
CA ALA A 334 6.37 -21.88 -3.83
C ALA A 334 7.90 -21.64 -3.82
N ALA A 335 8.37 -20.46 -4.23
CA ALA A 335 9.77 -20.10 -4.19
C ALA A 335 10.33 -20.09 -2.75
N VAL A 336 9.58 -19.50 -1.81
CA VAL A 336 9.92 -19.47 -0.39
C VAL A 336 9.99 -20.89 0.18
N ALA A 337 8.99 -21.73 -0.08
CA ALA A 337 8.95 -23.12 0.40
C ALA A 337 10.11 -23.93 -0.16
N ALA A 338 10.38 -23.86 -1.47
CA ALA A 338 11.49 -24.59 -2.11
C ALA A 338 12.84 -24.24 -1.49
N MET A 339 13.12 -22.97 -1.20
CA MET A 339 14.36 -22.55 -0.55
C MET A 339 14.43 -22.99 0.93
N GLN A 340 13.30 -23.06 1.64
CA GLN A 340 13.25 -23.59 3.00
C GLN A 340 13.49 -25.11 3.03
N ASP A 341 12.84 -25.85 2.14
CA ASP A 341 12.98 -27.30 2.03
C ASP A 341 14.41 -27.70 1.64
N ALA A 342 15.08 -26.89 0.84
CA ALA A 342 16.49 -27.05 0.51
C ALA A 342 17.44 -26.65 1.67
N GLY A 343 16.93 -26.18 2.80
CA GLY A 343 17.72 -25.69 3.93
C GLY A 343 18.49 -24.40 3.66
N GLN A 344 18.19 -23.73 2.55
CA GLN A 344 18.88 -22.51 2.11
C GLN A 344 18.31 -21.26 2.77
N LEU A 345 16.99 -21.21 3.01
CA LEU A 345 16.30 -20.12 3.68
C LEU A 345 15.90 -20.51 5.11
N VAL A 346 16.31 -19.69 6.08
CA VAL A 346 15.92 -19.86 7.49
C VAL A 346 15.24 -18.60 8.00
N PHE A 347 14.02 -18.74 8.54
CA PHE A 347 13.35 -17.70 9.31
C PHE A 347 13.74 -17.80 10.79
N ARG A 348 14.24 -16.70 11.35
CA ARG A 348 14.76 -16.67 12.71
C ARG A 348 14.10 -15.57 13.54
N VAL A 349 13.73 -15.89 14.77
CA VAL A 349 13.23 -14.90 15.72
C VAL A 349 14.44 -14.17 16.31
N ALA A 350 14.71 -12.98 15.78
CA ALA A 350 15.78 -12.14 16.25
C ALA A 350 15.51 -10.65 15.93
N ARG A 351 16.18 -9.77 16.66
CA ARG A 351 16.24 -8.34 16.40
C ARG A 351 17.66 -7.96 15.98
N LEU A 352 17.78 -7.17 14.91
CA LEU A 352 19.03 -6.53 14.59
C LEU A 352 19.32 -5.47 15.67
N ASP A 353 20.45 -5.60 16.36
CA ASP A 353 20.86 -4.74 17.46
C ASP A 353 22.11 -3.91 17.14
N GLY A 354 22.85 -4.30 16.11
CA GLY A 354 23.98 -3.58 15.55
C GLY A 354 24.31 -4.12 14.16
N LEU A 355 24.72 -3.24 13.27
CA LEU A 355 25.29 -3.57 11.97
C LEU A 355 26.45 -2.65 11.66
N GLU A 356 27.62 -3.21 11.42
CA GLU A 356 28.86 -2.50 11.15
C GLU A 356 29.53 -3.06 9.91
N ALA A 357 30.19 -2.21 9.09
CA ALA A 357 31.04 -2.67 8.01
C ALA A 357 32.41 -3.10 8.55
N LYS A 358 32.88 -4.26 8.09
CA LYS A 358 34.22 -4.80 8.41
C LYS A 358 34.88 -5.37 7.16
N GLY A 359 35.72 -4.60 6.52
CA GLY A 359 36.28 -4.97 5.22
C GLY A 359 35.18 -5.17 4.20
N ASP A 360 35.15 -6.34 3.55
CA ASP A 360 34.16 -6.68 2.52
C ASP A 360 32.88 -7.30 3.07
N HIS A 361 32.70 -7.33 4.42
CA HIS A 361 31.57 -7.96 5.07
C HIS A 361 30.83 -7.01 6.00
N LEU A 362 29.61 -7.40 6.33
CA LEU A 362 28.75 -6.72 7.29
C LEU A 362 28.62 -7.57 8.57
N ASP A 363 29.10 -7.04 9.70
CA ASP A 363 29.04 -7.67 11.02
C ASP A 363 27.71 -7.32 11.70
N ALA A 364 26.81 -8.30 11.81
CA ALA A 364 25.51 -8.13 12.42
C ALA A 364 25.46 -8.66 13.85
N ARG A 365 25.08 -7.82 14.79
CA ARG A 365 24.74 -8.20 16.16
C ARG A 365 23.24 -8.48 16.24
N LEU A 366 22.88 -9.73 16.53
CA LEU A 366 21.52 -10.20 16.60
C LEU A 366 21.16 -10.58 18.03
N VAL A 367 19.96 -10.16 18.47
CA VAL A 367 19.43 -10.49 19.81
C VAL A 367 18.21 -11.40 19.63
N GLY A 368 18.31 -12.63 20.12
CA GLY A 368 17.26 -13.63 20.13
C GLY A 368 16.11 -13.29 21.09
N ARG A 369 15.02 -14.08 21.02
CA ARG A 369 13.88 -13.95 21.94
C ARG A 369 14.24 -14.23 23.40
N ASP A 370 15.17 -15.12 23.61
CA ASP A 370 15.76 -15.50 24.90
C ASP A 370 16.80 -14.50 25.41
N ARG A 371 16.99 -13.38 24.70
CA ARG A 371 18.01 -12.35 24.93
C ARG A 371 19.45 -12.82 24.66
N SER A 372 19.66 -14.00 24.08
CA SER A 372 20.96 -14.41 23.58
C SER A 372 21.46 -13.42 22.54
N VAL A 373 22.74 -13.11 22.56
CA VAL A 373 23.40 -12.21 21.61
C VAL A 373 24.34 -13.03 20.75
N THR A 374 24.15 -12.97 19.43
CA THR A 374 25.07 -13.57 18.46
C THR A 374 25.66 -12.50 17.56
N ARG A 375 26.89 -12.71 17.11
CA ARG A 375 27.53 -11.92 16.05
C ARG A 375 27.78 -12.81 14.86
N GLU A 376 27.35 -12.34 13.71
CA GLU A 376 27.45 -13.08 12.45
C GLU A 376 27.85 -12.15 11.31
N PHE A 377 28.72 -12.64 10.44
CA PHE A 377 29.09 -11.94 9.22
C PHE A 377 28.18 -12.33 8.07
N PHE A 378 27.80 -11.34 7.26
CA PHE A 378 27.02 -11.49 6.05
C PHE A 378 27.73 -10.77 4.90
N ASP A 379 27.66 -11.39 3.72
CA ASP A 379 28.17 -10.77 2.50
C ASP A 379 27.23 -9.66 2.01
N THR A 380 25.92 -9.83 2.21
CA THR A 380 24.90 -8.83 1.83
C THR A 380 23.82 -8.74 2.90
N VAL A 381 23.38 -7.52 3.22
CA VAL A 381 22.27 -7.27 4.14
C VAL A 381 21.21 -6.41 3.44
N ILE A 382 19.95 -6.85 3.48
CA ILE A 382 18.83 -6.20 2.79
C ILE A 382 17.79 -5.72 3.81
N ASN A 383 17.45 -4.44 3.74
CA ASN A 383 16.45 -3.83 4.63
C ASN A 383 15.01 -4.07 4.15
N CYS A 384 14.36 -5.10 4.67
CA CYS A 384 12.97 -5.45 4.40
C CYS A 384 12.00 -5.01 5.52
N THR A 385 12.32 -3.98 6.31
CA THR A 385 11.55 -3.58 7.51
C THR A 385 10.22 -2.87 7.19
N GLY A 386 9.95 -2.59 5.94
CA GLY A 386 8.74 -1.89 5.50
C GLY A 386 8.91 -0.35 5.45
N PRO A 387 7.91 0.35 4.94
CA PRO A 387 8.00 1.78 4.69
C PRO A 387 8.06 2.60 5.99
N LYS A 388 8.73 3.74 5.91
CA LYS A 388 8.75 4.78 6.94
C LYS A 388 7.35 5.33 7.19
N THR A 389 7.09 5.85 8.38
CA THR A 389 5.83 6.53 8.68
C THR A 389 5.68 7.80 7.84
N LEU A 390 4.48 8.05 7.34
CA LEU A 390 4.17 9.21 6.50
C LEU A 390 4.35 10.55 7.24
N SER A 391 4.26 10.53 8.57
CA SER A 391 4.38 11.71 9.44
C SER A 391 5.73 12.45 9.35
N GLU A 392 6.76 11.81 8.79
CA GLU A 392 8.11 12.40 8.70
C GLU A 392 8.40 13.03 7.33
N ALA A 393 7.45 13.03 6.39
CA ALA A 393 7.64 13.68 5.11
C ALA A 393 7.64 15.22 5.27
N PRO A 394 8.60 15.97 4.68
CA PRO A 394 8.66 17.43 4.80
C PRO A 394 7.35 18.12 4.44
N PHE A 395 6.70 17.67 3.38
CA PHE A 395 5.42 18.21 2.93
C PHE A 395 4.28 18.00 3.95
N VAL A 396 4.29 16.86 4.69
CA VAL A 396 3.32 16.62 5.78
C VAL A 396 3.53 17.62 6.91
N SER A 397 4.79 17.88 7.28
CA SER A 397 5.10 18.89 8.28
C SER A 397 4.67 20.28 7.83
N ALA A 398 4.98 20.68 6.60
CA ALA A 398 4.56 21.98 6.06
C ALA A 398 3.04 22.18 6.08
N LEU A 399 2.24 21.16 5.73
CA LEU A 399 0.78 21.22 5.83
C LEU A 399 0.30 21.45 7.26
N CYS A 400 0.91 20.76 8.22
CA CYS A 400 0.54 20.89 9.64
C CYS A 400 1.00 22.23 10.25
N ASP A 401 2.22 22.66 9.91
CA ASP A 401 2.79 23.91 10.43
C ASP A 401 2.04 25.15 9.93
N GLN A 402 1.42 25.05 8.75
CA GLN A 402 0.52 26.07 8.19
C GLN A 402 -0.93 25.95 8.69
N GLY A 403 -1.24 25.03 9.62
CA GLY A 403 -2.59 24.80 10.10
C GLY A 403 -3.56 24.20 9.06
N LEU A 404 -3.06 23.88 7.85
CA LEU A 404 -3.87 23.37 6.74
C LEU A 404 -4.34 21.93 6.94
N ALA A 405 -3.64 21.16 7.75
CA ALA A 405 -4.00 19.80 8.06
C ALA A 405 -3.62 19.46 9.49
N ARG A 406 -4.37 18.59 10.12
CA ARG A 406 -3.93 17.93 11.35
C ARG A 406 -3.69 16.45 11.11
N ARG A 407 -2.71 15.92 11.81
CA ARG A 407 -2.44 14.47 11.81
C ARG A 407 -3.58 13.76 12.52
N ASP A 408 -3.91 12.54 12.07
CA ASP A 408 -4.81 11.69 12.84
C ASP A 408 -4.19 11.31 14.19
N SER A 409 -5.02 11.05 15.18
CA SER A 409 -4.59 10.78 16.56
C SER A 409 -3.76 9.51 16.72
N LEU A 410 -3.74 8.63 15.71
CA LEU A 410 -2.97 7.37 15.67
C LEU A 410 -1.63 7.52 14.94
N GLY A 411 -1.37 8.65 14.28
CA GLY A 411 -0.17 8.88 13.47
C GLY A 411 -0.15 8.08 12.16
N LEU A 412 -1.30 7.66 11.64
CA LEU A 412 -1.40 6.84 10.43
C LEU A 412 -1.55 7.67 9.15
N GLY A 413 -1.79 8.96 9.26
CA GLY A 413 -2.00 9.88 8.15
C GLY A 413 -2.59 11.20 8.61
N PHE A 414 -3.50 11.75 7.82
CA PHE A 414 -4.25 12.95 8.16
C PHE A 414 -5.62 12.63 8.78
N ASP A 415 -6.11 13.53 9.60
CA ASP A 415 -7.50 13.54 9.96
C ASP A 415 -8.33 13.98 8.75
N VAL A 416 -9.34 13.19 8.43
CA VAL A 416 -10.20 13.42 7.28
C VAL A 416 -11.67 13.16 7.66
N ASP A 417 -12.59 13.83 6.97
CA ASP A 417 -14.01 13.54 7.12
C ASP A 417 -14.47 12.28 6.37
N GLY A 418 -15.76 12.01 6.38
CA GLY A 418 -16.36 10.85 5.69
C GLY A 418 -16.20 10.86 4.16
N LEU A 419 -15.92 12.02 3.56
CA LEU A 419 -15.72 12.21 2.12
C LEU A 419 -14.24 12.31 1.73
N CYS A 420 -13.30 12.17 2.66
CA CYS A 420 -11.86 12.35 2.45
C CYS A 420 -11.39 13.80 2.34
N ARG A 421 -12.16 14.79 2.77
CA ARG A 421 -11.67 16.15 2.92
C ARG A 421 -10.73 16.21 4.12
N VAL A 422 -9.59 16.87 3.96
CA VAL A 422 -8.61 17.05 5.05
C VAL A 422 -9.17 18.02 6.09
N VAL A 423 -9.01 17.68 7.35
CA VAL A 423 -9.42 18.49 8.49
C VAL A 423 -8.28 19.40 8.91
N ASP A 424 -8.53 20.68 9.03
CA ASP A 424 -7.57 21.69 9.47
C ASP A 424 -7.30 21.64 10.99
N GLU A 425 -6.43 22.50 11.48
CA GLU A 425 -6.10 22.59 12.91
C GLU A 425 -7.31 22.92 13.79
N ASN A 426 -8.31 23.66 13.26
CA ASN A 426 -9.54 24.04 13.95
C ASN A 426 -10.63 22.96 13.90
N GLY A 427 -10.37 21.83 13.27
CA GLY A 427 -11.33 20.73 13.14
C GLY A 427 -12.32 20.88 11.99
N LYS A 428 -12.09 21.80 11.06
CA LYS A 428 -12.95 22.06 9.91
C LYS A 428 -12.46 21.29 8.68
N ALA A 429 -13.36 20.54 8.04
CA ALA A 429 -13.08 19.89 6.76
C ALA A 429 -13.00 20.92 5.62
N GLN A 430 -12.02 20.81 4.73
CA GLN A 430 -11.73 21.80 3.70
C GLN A 430 -12.14 21.31 2.32
N ASP A 431 -12.88 22.12 1.57
CA ASP A 431 -13.29 21.79 0.21
C ASP A 431 -12.12 21.83 -0.79
N GLY A 432 -11.09 22.63 -0.53
CA GLY A 432 -9.90 22.78 -1.38
C GLY A 432 -8.78 21.74 -1.13
N LEU A 433 -8.89 20.88 -0.10
CA LEU A 433 -7.82 19.95 0.26
C LEU A 433 -8.38 18.56 0.60
N TRP A 434 -7.99 17.55 -0.18
CA TRP A 434 -8.47 16.17 -0.07
C TRP A 434 -7.32 15.18 0.08
N ALA A 435 -7.57 14.03 0.71
CA ALA A 435 -6.58 12.98 0.84
C ALA A 435 -7.20 11.61 0.52
N PHE A 436 -6.47 10.77 -0.22
CA PHE A 436 -6.89 9.42 -0.56
C PHE A 436 -5.80 8.38 -0.26
N GLY A 437 -6.23 7.11 -0.18
CA GLY A 437 -5.34 5.98 0.02
C GLY A 437 -4.74 5.93 1.43
N LEU A 438 -3.46 5.65 1.52
CA LEU A 438 -2.76 5.40 2.80
C LEU A 438 -2.86 6.54 3.81
N LEU A 439 -3.05 7.77 3.34
CA LEU A 439 -3.17 8.96 4.19
C LEU A 439 -4.44 9.00 5.02
N THR A 440 -5.44 8.17 4.70
CA THR A 440 -6.77 8.16 5.34
C THR A 440 -6.98 6.98 6.28
N ARG A 441 -5.92 6.21 6.58
CA ARG A 441 -6.00 5.00 7.42
C ARG A 441 -6.49 5.25 8.85
N GLY A 442 -6.21 6.40 9.41
CA GLY A 442 -6.69 6.77 10.74
C GLY A 442 -8.22 6.70 10.82
N ARG A 443 -8.89 7.22 9.79
CA ARG A 443 -10.36 7.26 9.68
C ARG A 443 -10.97 5.92 9.27
N PHE A 444 -10.40 5.27 8.22
CA PHE A 444 -11.05 4.14 7.54
C PHE A 444 -10.41 2.77 7.80
N GLY A 445 -9.28 2.71 8.50
CA GLY A 445 -8.58 1.47 8.81
C GLY A 445 -7.77 0.94 7.64
N ASP A 446 -8.17 -0.20 7.06
CA ASP A 446 -7.44 -0.85 5.96
C ASP A 446 -7.70 -0.13 4.62
N MET A 447 -6.85 0.85 4.31
CA MET A 447 -6.85 1.63 3.06
C MET A 447 -5.61 1.34 2.21
N THR A 448 -5.20 0.08 2.16
CA THR A 448 -3.96 -0.34 1.48
C THR A 448 -4.20 -1.10 0.18
N ALA A 449 -5.38 -1.67 -0.01
CA ALA A 449 -5.69 -2.42 -1.21
C ALA A 449 -6.46 -1.58 -2.24
N ILE A 450 -6.29 -1.94 -3.50
CA ILE A 450 -6.90 -1.28 -4.66
C ILE A 450 -8.42 -1.11 -4.50
N PRO A 451 -9.22 -2.16 -4.16
CA PRO A 451 -10.67 -1.99 -4.06
C PRO A 451 -11.07 -0.94 -3.03
N GLN A 452 -10.47 -0.96 -1.84
CA GLN A 452 -10.81 -0.01 -0.78
C GLN A 452 -10.57 1.44 -1.20
N ILE A 453 -9.45 1.68 -1.91
CA ILE A 453 -9.11 3.01 -2.43
C ILE A 453 -10.11 3.42 -3.51
N ALA A 454 -10.39 2.54 -4.47
CA ALA A 454 -11.29 2.83 -5.59
C ALA A 454 -12.74 3.07 -5.15
N PHE A 455 -13.28 2.23 -4.25
CA PHE A 455 -14.63 2.44 -3.70
C PHE A 455 -14.72 3.72 -2.88
N ARG A 456 -13.67 4.08 -2.13
CA ARG A 456 -13.64 5.34 -1.39
C ARG A 456 -13.61 6.54 -2.32
N LEU A 457 -12.77 6.52 -3.34
CA LEU A 457 -12.71 7.56 -4.35
C LEU A 457 -14.07 7.70 -5.07
N HIS A 458 -14.68 6.58 -5.50
CA HIS A 458 -15.98 6.59 -6.15
C HIS A 458 -17.06 7.28 -5.30
N ARG A 459 -17.10 7.01 -3.99
CA ARG A 459 -18.01 7.65 -3.06
C ARG A 459 -17.79 9.17 -2.93
N SER A 460 -16.56 9.62 -3.12
CA SER A 460 -16.18 11.03 -2.98
C SER A 460 -16.39 11.84 -4.28
N LEU A 461 -16.48 11.17 -5.45
CA LEU A 461 -16.60 11.83 -6.74
C LEU A 461 -17.77 12.82 -6.85
N PRO A 462 -18.99 12.52 -6.36
CA PRO A 462 -20.09 13.50 -6.45
C PRO A 462 -19.81 14.79 -5.67
N ALA A 463 -19.12 14.69 -4.54
CA ALA A 463 -18.74 15.87 -3.75
C ALA A 463 -17.59 16.64 -4.41
N LEU A 464 -16.58 15.94 -4.94
CA LEU A 464 -15.52 16.55 -5.75
C LEU A 464 -16.10 17.27 -6.97
N GLY A 465 -17.07 16.67 -7.66
CA GLY A 465 -17.74 17.27 -8.81
C GLY A 465 -18.42 18.60 -8.45
N ARG A 466 -19.11 18.67 -7.30
CA ARG A 466 -19.72 19.92 -6.84
C ARG A 466 -18.68 21.01 -6.58
N VAL A 467 -17.58 20.68 -5.90
CA VAL A 467 -16.50 21.64 -5.63
C VAL A 467 -15.84 22.13 -6.94
N LEU A 468 -15.70 21.25 -7.92
CA LEU A 468 -15.07 21.59 -9.21
C LEU A 468 -16.00 22.35 -10.17
N ALA A 469 -17.32 22.11 -10.09
CA ALA A 469 -18.32 22.76 -10.95
C ALA A 469 -18.75 24.15 -10.45
N ASN A 470 -18.77 24.36 -9.10
CA ASN A 470 -19.21 25.64 -8.51
C ASN A 470 -18.10 26.33 -7.72
N PRO A 471 -17.55 27.46 -8.24
CA PRO A 471 -16.51 28.21 -7.54
C PRO A 471 -17.00 29.01 -6.32
N GLU A 472 -18.32 29.22 -6.12
CA GLU A 472 -18.84 30.25 -5.21
C GLU A 472 -19.70 29.75 -4.04
N THR A 473 -19.81 28.45 -3.75
CA THR A 473 -20.69 28.02 -2.65
C THR A 473 -19.93 27.30 -1.57
N PRO A 474 -19.70 27.87 -0.38
CA PRO A 474 -19.34 27.14 0.81
C PRO A 474 -20.44 26.12 1.15
N SER A 475 -20.12 24.83 1.25
CA SER A 475 -21.11 23.81 1.61
C SER A 475 -21.53 23.95 3.07
N THR A 476 -22.67 24.57 3.32
CA THR A 476 -23.45 24.39 4.54
C THR A 476 -24.43 23.24 4.29
N HIS A 477 -24.03 22.02 4.60
CA HIS A 477 -24.97 20.95 4.96
C HIS A 477 -24.21 19.80 5.62
N GLU A 478 -24.43 19.68 6.93
CA GLU A 478 -24.23 18.48 7.71
C GLU A 478 -25.14 17.38 7.14
N VAL A 479 -24.58 16.23 6.85
CA VAL A 479 -25.33 14.98 6.72
C VAL A 479 -24.88 14.10 7.88
N THR A 480 -25.79 13.97 8.83
CA THR A 480 -25.77 13.04 9.97
C THR A 480 -25.51 11.58 9.58
#